data_f8246c35e5400e779c1657ef52df4f9b
#
_entry.id   f8246c35e5400e779c1657ef52df4f9b
#
_cell.length_a   1.000
_cell.length_b   1.000
_cell.length_c   1.000
_cell.angle_alpha   90.00
_cell.angle_beta   90.00
_cell.angle_gamma   90.00
#
_symmetry.space_group_name_H-M   'P 1'
#
loop_
_entity.id
_entity.type
_entity.pdbx_description
1 polymer ?
#
loop_
_entity_poly.entity_id
_entity_poly.type
_entity_poly.pdbx_seq_one_letter_code
_entity_poly.pdbx_strand_id
1 'polypeptide(L)'
;MRRWLQGILLIISVILISIAIYSLMGMFGDYRKEHDMHEHLKRIHEQEREPAEPESDGGEGDSSEDMAETEEVIVIDEGLLALHGENPDCIYWIRIPDTQIDYPVMYHPQEKDYYLKKDFYGEYAYAGSIYLSDYCDPEESDNLILYGHHMNNGSMFADLDKYKDPEFGRAHDLIELQTLHGAEYYRVIAAFAVPVYTGNDFLFYGFTKAESRKDYDNFIEECRERSLYEIEKTAVYKQRLLTLSTCEYSHKNGRMVVVAVQES
;
A
#
# COMPACT_ATOMS: atom_id res chain seq x y z
N MET A 1 -38.73 45.70 -12.53
CA MET A 1 -37.43 45.11 -12.85
C MET A 1 -36.73 44.49 -11.61
N ARG A 2 -36.46 45.24 -10.53
CA ARG A 2 -35.64 44.75 -9.38
C ARG A 2 -36.21 43.50 -8.66
N ARG A 3 -37.54 43.41 -8.46
CA ARG A 3 -38.21 42.26 -7.83
C ARG A 3 -38.17 40.98 -8.69
N TRP A 4 -38.24 41.11 -9.99
CA TRP A 4 -38.17 39.97 -10.92
C TRP A 4 -36.73 39.39 -10.99
N LEU A 5 -35.73 40.28 -11.01
CA LEU A 5 -34.31 39.87 -10.89
C LEU A 5 -34.03 39.11 -9.57
N GLN A 6 -34.58 39.58 -8.45
CA GLN A 6 -34.44 38.91 -7.17
C GLN A 6 -35.08 37.50 -7.16
N GLY A 7 -36.25 37.34 -7.81
CA GLY A 7 -36.90 36.04 -7.97
C GLY A 7 -36.05 35.05 -8.79
N ILE A 8 -35.45 35.51 -9.90
CA ILE A 8 -34.55 34.68 -10.72
C ILE A 8 -33.32 34.28 -9.95
N LEU A 9 -32.67 35.19 -9.24
CA LEU A 9 -31.47 34.90 -8.42
C LEU A 9 -31.78 33.85 -7.33
N LEU A 10 -32.97 33.92 -6.73
CA LEU A 10 -33.40 32.97 -5.70
C LEU A 10 -33.60 31.56 -6.29
N ILE A 11 -34.23 31.47 -7.47
CA ILE A 11 -34.40 30.19 -8.18
C ILE A 11 -33.06 29.60 -8.56
N ILE A 12 -32.11 30.40 -9.12
CA ILE A 12 -30.74 29.94 -9.46
C ILE A 12 -30.02 29.45 -8.21
N SER A 13 -30.12 30.18 -7.10
CA SER A 13 -29.52 29.78 -5.83
C SER A 13 -30.05 28.42 -5.33
N VAL A 14 -31.38 28.21 -5.38
CA VAL A 14 -31.98 26.93 -4.99
C VAL A 14 -31.48 25.78 -5.88
N ILE A 15 -31.39 26.01 -7.20
CA ILE A 15 -30.90 25.00 -8.14
C ILE A 15 -29.43 24.65 -7.82
N LEU A 16 -28.58 25.66 -7.61
CA LEU A 16 -27.17 25.43 -7.28
C LEU A 16 -27.00 24.68 -5.95
N ILE A 17 -27.80 25.02 -4.94
CA ILE A 17 -27.79 24.32 -3.65
C ILE A 17 -28.23 22.85 -3.84
N SER A 18 -29.29 22.61 -4.64
CA SER A 18 -29.77 21.25 -4.91
C SER A 18 -28.71 20.41 -5.64
N ILE A 19 -28.00 20.98 -6.61
CA ILE A 19 -26.89 20.31 -7.31
C ILE A 19 -25.76 20.01 -6.34
N ALA A 20 -25.40 20.96 -5.47
CA ALA A 20 -24.34 20.77 -4.47
C ALA A 20 -24.69 19.65 -3.48
N ILE A 21 -25.96 19.62 -2.98
CA ILE A 21 -26.43 18.56 -2.09
C ILE A 21 -26.41 17.20 -2.80
N TYR A 22 -26.86 17.12 -4.04
CA TYR A 22 -26.84 15.88 -4.82
C TYR A 22 -25.41 15.37 -5.04
N SER A 23 -24.49 16.27 -5.38
CA SER A 23 -23.06 15.94 -5.54
C SER A 23 -22.44 15.45 -4.22
N LEU A 24 -22.74 16.10 -3.09
CA LEU A 24 -22.27 15.68 -1.77
C LEU A 24 -22.84 14.30 -1.39
N MET A 25 -24.11 14.05 -1.65
CA MET A 25 -24.72 12.74 -1.38
C MET A 25 -24.08 11.63 -2.22
N GLY A 26 -23.73 11.91 -3.48
CA GLY A 26 -22.98 10.98 -4.34
C GLY A 26 -21.61 10.66 -3.74
N MET A 27 -20.82 11.68 -3.39
CA MET A 27 -19.51 11.50 -2.76
C MET A 27 -19.58 10.70 -1.45
N PHE A 28 -20.59 10.95 -0.60
CA PHE A 28 -20.78 10.17 0.62
C PHE A 28 -21.17 8.72 0.33
N GLY A 29 -21.95 8.48 -0.73
CA GLY A 29 -22.34 7.14 -1.16
C GLY A 29 -21.11 6.33 -1.62
N ASP A 30 -20.30 6.91 -2.49
CA ASP A 30 -19.07 6.28 -2.99
C ASP A 30 -18.08 5.98 -1.85
N TYR A 31 -17.85 6.95 -0.96
CA TYR A 31 -17.01 6.78 0.21
C TYR A 31 -17.47 5.64 1.12
N ARG A 32 -18.80 5.55 1.38
CA ARG A 32 -19.34 4.47 2.21
C ARG A 32 -19.16 3.11 1.55
N LYS A 33 -19.41 3.02 0.23
CA LYS A 33 -19.21 1.79 -0.54
C LYS A 33 -17.77 1.31 -0.47
N GLU A 34 -16.79 2.23 -0.65
CA GLU A 34 -15.36 1.92 -0.57
C GLU A 34 -14.97 1.43 0.84
N HIS A 35 -15.46 2.10 1.88
CA HIS A 35 -15.21 1.71 3.27
C HIS A 35 -15.81 0.34 3.60
N ASP A 36 -17.08 0.10 3.25
CA ASP A 36 -17.77 -1.16 3.52
C ASP A 36 -17.10 -2.33 2.78
N MET A 37 -16.61 -2.09 1.56
CA MET A 37 -15.85 -3.09 0.81
C MET A 37 -14.51 -3.38 1.49
N HIS A 38 -13.74 -2.37 1.88
CA HIS A 38 -12.48 -2.56 2.58
C HIS A 38 -12.65 -3.36 3.88
N GLU A 39 -13.65 -3.01 4.70
CA GLU A 39 -13.98 -3.75 5.90
C GLU A 39 -14.43 -5.20 5.62
N HIS A 40 -15.05 -5.45 4.47
CA HIS A 40 -15.41 -6.79 4.05
C HIS A 40 -14.17 -7.61 3.69
N LEU A 41 -13.26 -7.06 2.87
CA LEU A 41 -12.02 -7.73 2.49
C LEU A 41 -11.13 -8.00 3.71
N LYS A 42 -11.03 -7.04 4.62
CA LYS A 42 -10.30 -7.18 5.88
C LYS A 42 -10.86 -8.30 6.74
N ARG A 43 -12.18 -8.43 6.85
CA ARG A 43 -12.81 -9.54 7.59
C ARG A 43 -12.50 -10.90 6.97
N ILE A 44 -12.53 -11.04 5.64
CA ILE A 44 -12.13 -12.28 4.98
C ILE A 44 -10.70 -12.61 5.35
N HIS A 45 -9.78 -11.65 5.22
CA HIS A 45 -8.37 -11.81 5.54
C HIS A 45 -8.13 -12.20 7.01
N GLU A 46 -8.86 -11.61 7.95
CA GLU A 46 -8.71 -11.88 9.38
C GLU A 46 -9.36 -13.21 9.82
N GLN A 47 -10.53 -13.57 9.28
CA GLN A 47 -11.28 -14.77 9.68
C GLN A 47 -10.58 -16.08 9.31
N GLU A 48 -9.97 -16.11 8.13
CA GLU A 48 -9.23 -17.30 7.68
C GLU A 48 -7.82 -17.39 8.33
N ARG A 49 -7.37 -16.33 9.01
CA ARG A 49 -6.08 -16.26 9.69
C ARG A 49 -6.12 -16.75 11.14
N GLU A 50 -7.30 -16.90 11.75
CA GLU A 50 -7.41 -17.49 13.08
C GLU A 50 -7.08 -18.98 13.01
N PRO A 51 -6.03 -19.48 13.74
CA PRO A 51 -5.74 -20.90 13.77
C PRO A 51 -6.96 -21.63 14.34
N ALA A 52 -7.44 -22.65 13.68
CA ALA A 52 -8.39 -23.58 14.27
C ALA A 52 -7.83 -24.01 15.63
N GLU A 53 -8.58 -23.81 16.71
CA GLU A 53 -8.17 -24.23 18.05
C GLU A 53 -7.74 -25.70 17.96
N PRO A 54 -6.55 -26.07 18.49
CA PRO A 54 -6.14 -27.47 18.47
C PRO A 54 -7.14 -28.27 19.28
N GLU A 55 -7.87 -29.16 18.62
CA GLU A 55 -8.66 -30.18 19.31
C GLU A 55 -7.73 -30.90 20.31
N SER A 56 -8.01 -30.76 21.59
CA SER A 56 -7.26 -31.41 22.65
C SER A 56 -7.53 -32.91 22.59
N ASP A 57 -6.74 -33.64 21.81
CA ASP A 57 -6.63 -35.09 21.97
C ASP A 57 -5.53 -35.40 22.98
N GLY A 58 -5.94 -35.90 24.13
CA GLY A 58 -5.07 -36.30 25.22
C GLY A 58 -4.33 -37.61 24.88
N GLY A 59 -3.06 -37.47 24.52
CA GLY A 59 -2.13 -38.57 24.34
C GLY A 59 -0.85 -38.35 25.13
N GLU A 60 -0.72 -38.94 26.31
CA GLU A 60 0.55 -39.11 27.04
C GLU A 60 1.49 -40.03 26.24
N GLY A 61 2.74 -39.63 26.03
CA GLY A 61 3.74 -40.52 25.43
C GLY A 61 5.10 -39.88 25.18
N ASP A 62 5.95 -40.03 26.17
CA ASP A 62 7.38 -40.36 26.10
C ASP A 62 8.39 -39.44 25.40
N SER A 63 9.34 -39.01 26.23
CA SER A 63 10.54 -38.28 25.93
C SER A 63 11.53 -39.02 25.06
N SER A 64 11.88 -38.47 23.91
CA SER A 64 13.21 -38.66 23.28
C SER A 64 13.66 -37.37 22.65
N GLU A 65 14.74 -36.82 23.20
CA GLU A 65 15.49 -35.68 22.63
C GLU A 65 16.10 -36.13 21.32
N ASP A 66 15.52 -35.66 20.21
CA ASP A 66 16.18 -35.71 18.92
C ASP A 66 16.29 -34.25 18.42
N MET A 67 17.53 -33.84 18.08
CA MET A 67 17.81 -32.52 17.55
C MET A 67 17.15 -32.42 16.17
N ALA A 68 15.92 -31.92 16.14
CA ALA A 68 15.24 -31.57 14.92
C ALA A 68 15.83 -30.26 14.38
N GLU A 69 16.41 -30.31 13.18
CA GLU A 69 16.52 -29.15 12.29
C GLU A 69 15.16 -28.45 12.31
N THR A 70 15.13 -27.20 12.72
CA THR A 70 13.94 -26.36 12.67
C THR A 70 13.67 -26.11 11.18
N GLU A 71 12.85 -26.95 10.56
CA GLU A 71 12.21 -26.57 9.30
C GLU A 71 11.42 -25.30 9.60
N GLU A 72 11.76 -24.20 8.94
CA GLU A 72 10.94 -22.99 8.97
C GLU A 72 9.56 -23.39 8.44
N VAL A 73 8.60 -23.45 9.32
CA VAL A 73 7.19 -23.69 8.94
C VAL A 73 6.74 -22.44 8.19
N ILE A 74 6.68 -22.52 6.87
CA ILE A 74 6.10 -21.47 6.04
C ILE A 74 4.61 -21.39 6.40
N VAL A 75 4.24 -20.37 7.15
CA VAL A 75 2.84 -20.08 7.47
C VAL A 75 2.24 -19.33 6.30
N ILE A 76 1.45 -20.04 5.50
CA ILE A 76 0.69 -19.45 4.39
C ILE A 76 -0.49 -18.68 4.98
N ASP A 77 -0.74 -17.46 4.50
CA ASP A 77 -1.88 -16.66 4.89
C ASP A 77 -3.15 -17.14 4.16
N GLU A 78 -4.00 -17.91 4.85
CA GLU A 78 -5.23 -18.48 4.27
C GLU A 78 -6.21 -17.37 3.86
N GLY A 79 -6.24 -16.24 4.57
CA GLY A 79 -7.07 -15.09 4.22
C GLY A 79 -6.65 -14.47 2.89
N LEU A 80 -5.34 -14.33 2.64
CA LEU A 80 -4.85 -13.87 1.34
C LEU A 80 -5.16 -14.87 0.24
N LEU A 81 -5.03 -16.19 0.52
CA LEU A 81 -5.41 -17.22 -0.45
C LEU A 81 -6.90 -17.17 -0.80
N ALA A 82 -7.78 -16.94 0.17
CA ALA A 82 -9.22 -16.78 -0.08
C ALA A 82 -9.49 -15.57 -0.99
N LEU A 83 -8.87 -14.42 -0.71
CA LEU A 83 -8.98 -13.22 -1.55
C LEU A 83 -8.40 -13.43 -2.95
N HIS A 84 -7.26 -14.09 -3.07
CA HIS A 84 -6.68 -14.47 -4.36
C HIS A 84 -7.61 -15.42 -5.15
N GLY A 85 -8.32 -16.30 -4.46
CA GLY A 85 -9.34 -17.16 -5.05
C GLY A 85 -10.54 -16.39 -5.62
N GLU A 86 -10.94 -15.27 -4.98
CA GLU A 86 -12.00 -14.38 -5.48
C GLU A 86 -11.52 -13.48 -6.64
N ASN A 87 -10.31 -12.94 -6.53
CA ASN A 87 -9.67 -12.15 -7.58
C ASN A 87 -8.19 -12.50 -7.68
N PRO A 88 -7.75 -13.21 -8.76
CA PRO A 88 -6.36 -13.61 -8.96
C PRO A 88 -5.36 -12.46 -9.07
N ASP A 89 -5.82 -11.23 -9.32
CA ASP A 89 -4.97 -10.04 -9.30
C ASP A 89 -4.57 -9.62 -7.87
N CYS A 90 -5.21 -10.16 -6.81
CA CYS A 90 -4.83 -9.94 -5.42
C CYS A 90 -3.66 -10.87 -5.07
N ILE A 91 -2.45 -10.33 -5.02
CA ILE A 91 -1.22 -11.13 -4.85
C ILE A 91 -0.51 -10.93 -3.51
N TYR A 92 -0.77 -9.79 -2.83
CA TYR A 92 -0.20 -9.47 -1.53
C TYR A 92 -1.25 -8.84 -0.61
N TRP A 93 -0.93 -8.83 0.69
CA TRP A 93 -1.57 -7.97 1.68
C TRP A 93 -0.50 -7.16 2.38
N ILE A 94 -0.61 -5.83 2.35
CA ILE A 94 0.33 -4.92 3.02
C ILE A 94 -0.25 -4.41 4.32
N ARG A 95 0.56 -4.39 5.38
CA ARG A 95 0.22 -3.81 6.67
C ARG A 95 1.40 -3.03 7.24
N ILE A 96 1.12 -1.83 7.77
CA ILE A 96 2.03 -1.10 8.64
C ILE A 96 1.35 -0.97 9.99
N PRO A 97 1.86 -1.65 11.05
CA PRO A 97 1.24 -1.65 12.38
C PRO A 97 0.97 -0.23 12.90
N ASP A 98 -0.16 -0.07 13.61
CA ASP A 98 -0.60 1.20 14.21
C ASP A 98 -0.84 2.35 13.21
N THR A 99 -1.07 2.02 11.92
CA THR A 99 -1.47 2.96 10.86
C THR A 99 -2.77 2.52 10.18
N GLN A 100 -3.27 3.34 9.25
CA GLN A 100 -4.41 2.97 8.40
C GLN A 100 -4.02 2.06 7.22
N ILE A 101 -2.71 1.79 7.02
CA ILE A 101 -2.24 0.96 5.91
C ILE A 101 -2.38 -0.52 6.28
N ASP A 102 -3.46 -1.13 5.79
CA ASP A 102 -3.83 -2.52 6.03
C ASP A 102 -4.76 -2.97 4.88
N TYR A 103 -4.17 -3.28 3.70
CA TYR A 103 -4.87 -3.38 2.42
C TYR A 103 -4.41 -4.55 1.57
N PRO A 104 -5.32 -5.15 0.73
CA PRO A 104 -4.91 -6.00 -0.37
C PRO A 104 -4.09 -5.23 -1.39
N VAL A 105 -3.13 -5.89 -2.02
CA VAL A 105 -2.29 -5.36 -3.09
C VAL A 105 -2.61 -6.09 -4.39
N MET A 106 -3.03 -5.31 -5.37
CA MET A 106 -3.47 -5.80 -6.67
C MET A 106 -2.32 -5.76 -7.68
N TYR A 107 -2.34 -6.68 -8.66
CA TYR A 107 -1.37 -6.70 -9.75
C TYR A 107 -2.01 -7.10 -11.07
N HIS A 108 -1.96 -6.20 -12.05
CA HIS A 108 -2.52 -6.42 -13.39
C HIS A 108 -1.54 -5.91 -14.47
N PRO A 109 -0.49 -6.68 -14.83
CA PRO A 109 0.59 -6.21 -15.69
C PRO A 109 0.19 -5.97 -17.17
N GLN A 110 -1.01 -6.43 -17.58
CA GLN A 110 -1.48 -6.32 -18.96
C GLN A 110 -1.95 -4.92 -19.32
N GLU A 111 -2.34 -4.10 -18.31
CA GLU A 111 -2.84 -2.74 -18.51
C GLU A 111 -2.20 -1.80 -17.48
N LYS A 112 -1.56 -0.75 -18.00
CA LYS A 112 -0.87 0.23 -17.17
C LYS A 112 -1.84 0.93 -16.21
N ASP A 113 -1.42 1.03 -14.94
CA ASP A 113 -2.17 1.71 -13.89
C ASP A 113 -3.63 1.22 -13.76
N TYR A 114 -3.90 -0.07 -14.08
CA TYR A 114 -5.25 -0.64 -14.12
C TYR A 114 -6.03 -0.37 -12.83
N TYR A 115 -5.41 -0.57 -11.67
CA TYR A 115 -6.03 -0.39 -10.37
C TYR A 115 -5.98 1.04 -9.81
N LEU A 116 -5.46 2.00 -10.58
CA LEU A 116 -5.41 3.41 -10.14
C LEU A 116 -6.79 3.97 -9.80
N LYS A 117 -7.84 3.52 -10.50
CA LYS A 117 -9.24 3.93 -10.29
C LYS A 117 -10.22 2.76 -10.35
N LYS A 118 -9.79 1.62 -9.85
CA LYS A 118 -10.62 0.42 -9.75
C LYS A 118 -10.50 -0.18 -8.36
N ASP A 119 -11.62 -0.69 -7.87
CA ASP A 119 -11.68 -1.43 -6.62
C ASP A 119 -11.19 -2.88 -6.79
N PHE A 120 -11.23 -3.65 -5.71
CA PHE A 120 -10.85 -5.07 -5.70
C PHE A 120 -11.55 -5.90 -6.78
N TYR A 121 -12.80 -5.58 -7.12
CA TYR A 121 -13.58 -6.30 -8.12
C TYR A 121 -13.44 -5.73 -9.55
N GLY A 122 -12.56 -4.75 -9.76
CA GLY A 122 -12.33 -4.12 -11.06
C GLY A 122 -13.38 -3.06 -11.44
N GLU A 123 -14.29 -2.72 -10.52
CA GLU A 123 -15.28 -1.66 -10.69
C GLU A 123 -14.64 -0.28 -10.46
N TYR A 124 -15.25 0.75 -11.04
CA TYR A 124 -14.75 2.11 -10.85
C TYR A 124 -14.83 2.52 -9.37
N ALA A 125 -13.71 2.94 -8.81
CA ALA A 125 -13.58 3.52 -7.48
C ALA A 125 -12.63 4.72 -7.53
N TYR A 126 -13.03 5.85 -6.92
CA TYR A 126 -12.21 7.07 -6.93
C TYR A 126 -10.89 6.87 -6.17
N ALA A 127 -10.92 6.15 -5.04
CA ALA A 127 -9.74 5.82 -4.25
C ALA A 127 -8.85 4.76 -4.91
N GLY A 128 -9.34 4.02 -5.90
CA GLY A 128 -8.62 2.91 -6.49
C GLY A 128 -8.31 1.80 -5.49
N SER A 129 -7.27 1.03 -5.77
CA SER A 129 -6.68 0.03 -4.87
C SER A 129 -5.20 0.31 -4.67
N ILE A 130 -4.59 -0.30 -3.65
CA ILE A 130 -3.13 -0.40 -3.58
C ILE A 130 -2.70 -1.43 -4.64
N TYR A 131 -1.70 -1.10 -5.45
CA TYR A 131 -1.28 -1.99 -6.53
C TYR A 131 0.22 -1.98 -6.76
N LEU A 132 0.73 -3.13 -7.20
CA LEU A 132 2.12 -3.29 -7.66
C LEU A 132 2.26 -2.65 -9.04
N SER A 133 3.34 -1.91 -9.24
CA SER A 133 3.69 -1.31 -10.54
C SER A 133 3.71 -2.37 -11.64
N ASP A 134 3.14 -2.05 -12.80
CA ASP A 134 3.17 -2.87 -14.02
C ASP A 134 4.59 -3.10 -14.57
N TYR A 135 5.57 -2.32 -14.11
CA TYR A 135 6.99 -2.54 -14.42
C TYR A 135 7.69 -3.54 -13.51
N CYS A 136 7.04 -3.97 -12.43
CA CYS A 136 7.59 -4.97 -11.52
C CYS A 136 7.16 -6.37 -11.93
N ASP A 137 8.05 -7.33 -11.71
CA ASP A 137 7.74 -8.74 -11.67
C ASP A 137 7.67 -9.16 -10.19
N PRO A 138 6.58 -9.78 -9.72
CA PRO A 138 6.40 -10.16 -8.32
C PRO A 138 7.50 -11.07 -7.77
N GLU A 139 8.14 -11.89 -8.62
CA GLU A 139 9.16 -12.87 -8.22
C GLU A 139 10.59 -12.37 -8.49
N GLU A 140 10.79 -11.67 -9.63
CA GLU A 140 12.10 -11.39 -10.18
C GLU A 140 12.64 -9.98 -9.87
N SER A 141 11.77 -9.04 -9.42
CA SER A 141 12.18 -7.67 -9.15
C SER A 141 12.99 -7.57 -7.87
N ASP A 142 14.10 -6.81 -7.92
CA ASP A 142 14.90 -6.44 -6.74
C ASP A 142 14.21 -5.35 -5.91
N ASN A 143 13.24 -4.62 -6.51
CA ASN A 143 12.46 -3.58 -5.84
C ASN A 143 10.99 -3.68 -6.26
N LEU A 144 10.12 -4.02 -5.32
CA LEU A 144 8.68 -3.98 -5.50
C LEU A 144 8.19 -2.55 -5.27
N ILE A 145 7.48 -1.97 -6.23
CA ILE A 145 7.00 -0.60 -6.14
C ILE A 145 5.48 -0.61 -6.04
N LEU A 146 4.95 -0.24 -4.88
CA LEU A 146 3.53 -0.17 -4.62
C LEU A 146 3.02 1.27 -4.70
N TYR A 147 1.92 1.45 -5.41
CA TYR A 147 1.21 2.71 -5.52
C TYR A 147 -0.12 2.69 -4.78
N GLY A 148 -0.47 3.82 -4.20
CA GLY A 148 -1.77 4.06 -3.59
C GLY A 148 -2.10 5.55 -3.57
N HIS A 149 -3.39 5.88 -3.61
CA HIS A 149 -3.82 7.26 -3.49
C HIS A 149 -3.57 7.83 -2.09
N HIS A 150 -3.34 9.14 -2.02
CA HIS A 150 -3.45 9.91 -0.79
C HIS A 150 -4.88 10.45 -0.67
N MET A 151 -5.70 9.79 0.12
CA MET A 151 -7.08 10.22 0.30
C MET A 151 -7.22 11.21 1.45
N ASN A 152 -8.04 12.26 1.26
CA ASN A 152 -8.25 13.31 2.28
C ASN A 152 -8.88 12.78 3.58
N ASN A 153 -9.53 11.63 3.54
CA ASN A 153 -10.12 10.96 4.70
C ASN A 153 -9.11 10.09 5.47
N GLY A 154 -7.84 10.06 5.06
CA GLY A 154 -6.77 9.29 5.69
C GLY A 154 -6.63 7.86 5.19
N SER A 155 -7.50 7.38 4.28
CA SER A 155 -7.43 6.03 3.73
C SER A 155 -6.33 5.88 2.67
N MET A 156 -6.14 4.65 2.21
CA MET A 156 -5.15 4.22 1.25
C MET A 156 -3.72 4.53 1.75
N PHE A 157 -2.88 5.17 0.95
CA PHE A 157 -1.52 5.54 1.34
C PHE A 157 -1.39 6.95 1.93
N ALA A 158 -2.48 7.53 2.47
CA ALA A 158 -2.43 8.85 3.07
C ALA A 158 -1.45 8.91 4.26
N ASP A 159 -1.34 7.83 5.04
CA ASP A 159 -0.44 7.76 6.20
C ASP A 159 1.05 7.79 5.83
N LEU A 160 1.43 7.57 4.57
CA LEU A 160 2.81 7.78 4.13
C LEU A 160 3.26 9.24 4.31
N ASP A 161 2.33 10.21 4.27
CA ASP A 161 2.67 11.62 4.50
C ASP A 161 3.17 11.90 5.93
N LYS A 162 2.78 11.05 6.89
CA LYS A 162 3.24 11.13 8.29
C LYS A 162 4.73 10.78 8.44
N TYR A 163 5.33 10.06 7.49
CA TYR A 163 6.77 9.79 7.47
C TYR A 163 7.63 11.05 7.25
N LYS A 164 7.04 12.21 7.05
CA LYS A 164 7.73 13.50 7.16
C LYS A 164 8.17 13.80 8.59
N ASP A 165 7.50 13.22 9.57
CA ASP A 165 7.87 13.29 10.97
C ASP A 165 8.86 12.15 11.32
N PRO A 166 10.09 12.47 11.76
CA PRO A 166 11.07 11.47 12.14
C PRO A 166 10.65 10.55 13.30
N GLU A 167 9.80 11.04 14.22
CA GLU A 167 9.31 10.24 15.36
C GLU A 167 8.32 9.18 14.86
N PHE A 168 7.40 9.60 13.97
CA PHE A 168 6.48 8.68 13.33
C PHE A 168 7.23 7.63 12.51
N GLY A 169 8.19 8.05 11.67
CA GLY A 169 8.94 7.14 10.81
C GLY A 169 9.76 6.09 11.60
N ARG A 170 10.29 6.47 12.76
CA ARG A 170 10.99 5.52 13.64
C ARG A 170 10.06 4.58 14.39
N ALA A 171 8.86 5.03 14.73
CA ALA A 171 7.85 4.20 15.41
C ALA A 171 7.18 3.19 14.46
N HIS A 172 7.14 3.48 13.16
CA HIS A 172 6.44 2.69 12.13
C HIS A 172 7.42 2.23 11.03
N ASP A 173 8.63 1.84 11.40
CA ASP A 173 9.68 1.45 10.46
C ASP A 173 9.53 0.03 9.92
N LEU A 174 8.64 -0.79 10.49
CA LEU A 174 8.33 -2.15 10.05
C LEU A 174 7.13 -2.15 9.12
N ILE A 175 7.30 -2.77 7.95
CA ILE A 175 6.25 -3.03 6.97
C ILE A 175 6.10 -4.54 6.82
N GLU A 176 4.89 -5.04 7.00
CA GLU A 176 4.54 -6.44 6.79
C GLU A 176 3.94 -6.59 5.39
N LEU A 177 4.44 -7.54 4.60
CA LEU A 177 3.91 -7.92 3.31
C LEU A 177 3.62 -9.42 3.30
N GLN A 178 2.34 -9.77 3.39
CA GLN A 178 1.90 -11.14 3.22
C GLN A 178 1.92 -11.47 1.73
N THR A 179 2.53 -12.58 1.38
CA THR A 179 2.57 -13.12 0.04
C THR A 179 1.86 -14.47 -0.02
N LEU A 180 1.60 -15.00 -1.20
CA LEU A 180 1.04 -16.36 -1.37
C LEU A 180 1.99 -17.46 -0.89
N HIS A 181 3.24 -17.11 -0.55
CA HIS A 181 4.29 -18.04 -0.10
C HIS A 181 4.68 -17.85 1.37
N GLY A 182 4.10 -16.88 2.06
CA GLY A 182 4.39 -16.56 3.45
C GLY A 182 4.57 -15.07 3.71
N ALA A 183 4.87 -14.71 4.95
CA ALA A 183 5.07 -13.33 5.38
C ALA A 183 6.49 -12.85 5.07
N GLU A 184 6.60 -11.67 4.51
CA GLU A 184 7.84 -10.92 4.35
C GLU A 184 7.81 -9.66 5.21
N TYR A 185 8.94 -9.33 5.80
CA TYR A 185 9.08 -8.15 6.65
C TYR A 185 10.11 -7.20 6.04
N TYR A 186 9.78 -5.92 6.01
CA TYR A 186 10.63 -4.89 5.43
C TYR A 186 10.89 -3.79 6.45
N ARG A 187 12.13 -3.31 6.53
CA ARG A 187 12.54 -2.22 7.41
C ARG A 187 12.84 -0.96 6.62
N VAL A 188 12.22 0.15 7.00
CA VAL A 188 12.41 1.44 6.32
C VAL A 188 13.88 1.88 6.37
N ILE A 189 14.40 2.30 5.20
CA ILE A 189 15.78 2.80 5.01
C ILE A 189 15.82 4.23 4.49
N ALA A 190 14.73 4.74 3.89
CA ALA A 190 14.62 6.12 3.44
C ALA A 190 13.15 6.55 3.37
N ALA A 191 12.88 7.82 3.68
CA ALA A 191 11.57 8.45 3.49
C ALA A 191 11.78 9.87 2.95
N PHE A 192 11.23 10.18 1.76
CA PHE A 192 11.47 11.46 1.09
C PHE A 192 10.29 11.90 0.23
N ALA A 193 10.22 13.22 0.00
CA ALA A 193 9.27 13.81 -0.93
C ALA A 193 10.01 14.31 -2.18
N VAL A 194 9.54 13.92 -3.37
CA VAL A 194 10.12 14.34 -4.65
C VAL A 194 9.06 14.78 -5.62
N PRO A 195 9.32 15.84 -6.43
CA PRO A 195 8.53 16.11 -7.61
C PRO A 195 8.80 15.05 -8.67
N VAL A 196 7.80 14.75 -9.51
CA VAL A 196 7.96 13.88 -10.68
C VAL A 196 7.52 14.61 -11.96
N TYR A 197 8.00 14.16 -13.12
CA TYR A 197 7.73 14.75 -14.44
C TYR A 197 8.23 16.20 -14.61
N THR A 198 9.34 16.55 -13.95
CA THR A 198 9.98 17.89 -14.05
C THR A 198 11.13 17.92 -15.06
N GLY A 199 11.57 16.76 -15.55
CA GLY A 199 12.66 16.60 -16.54
C GLY A 199 14.05 16.47 -15.92
N ASN A 200 14.18 16.57 -14.60
CA ASN A 200 15.43 16.31 -13.86
C ASN A 200 15.13 15.53 -12.57
N ASP A 201 14.28 14.51 -12.70
CA ASP A 201 13.72 13.78 -11.57
C ASP A 201 14.61 12.63 -11.14
N PHE A 202 14.59 12.29 -9.85
CA PHE A 202 15.04 11.00 -9.36
C PHE A 202 13.98 9.95 -9.75
N LEU A 203 14.34 9.08 -10.70
CA LEU A 203 13.41 8.09 -11.28
C LEU A 203 13.31 6.83 -10.39
N PHE A 204 12.93 7.00 -9.11
CA PHE A 204 12.77 5.87 -8.18
C PHE A 204 11.83 4.79 -8.73
N TYR A 205 10.84 5.18 -9.51
CA TYR A 205 9.86 4.29 -10.12
C TYR A 205 10.39 3.50 -11.33
N GLY A 206 11.57 3.81 -11.82
CA GLY A 206 12.26 3.06 -12.88
C GLY A 206 13.23 2.01 -12.37
N PHE A 207 13.53 2.00 -11.06
CA PHE A 207 14.44 1.04 -10.46
C PHE A 207 13.67 -0.17 -9.93
N THR A 208 13.41 -1.15 -10.79
CA THR A 208 12.76 -2.42 -10.44
C THR A 208 13.76 -3.57 -10.34
N LYS A 209 14.86 -3.52 -11.10
CA LYS A 209 15.92 -4.54 -11.10
C LYS A 209 17.28 -3.87 -11.30
N ALA A 210 18.25 -4.27 -10.51
CA ALA A 210 19.63 -3.77 -10.59
C ALA A 210 20.42 -4.50 -11.68
N GLU A 211 21.05 -3.76 -12.59
CA GLU A 211 21.93 -4.34 -13.60
C GLU A 211 23.28 -4.77 -13.01
N SER A 212 23.68 -4.16 -11.90
CA SER A 212 24.93 -4.43 -11.20
C SER A 212 24.87 -4.02 -9.72
N ARG A 213 25.87 -4.50 -8.92
CA ARG A 213 26.04 -4.00 -7.55
C ARG A 213 26.15 -2.47 -7.49
N LYS A 214 26.88 -1.85 -8.41
CA LYS A 214 27.06 -0.40 -8.43
C LYS A 214 25.74 0.32 -8.67
N ASP A 215 24.90 -0.19 -9.53
CA ASP A 215 23.59 0.36 -9.83
C ASP A 215 22.67 0.29 -8.59
N TYR A 216 22.67 -0.86 -7.90
CA TYR A 216 21.95 -1.03 -6.64
C TYR A 216 22.46 -0.08 -5.55
N ASP A 217 23.78 -0.04 -5.32
CA ASP A 217 24.38 0.80 -4.28
C ASP A 217 24.12 2.30 -4.58
N ASN A 218 24.18 2.74 -5.84
CA ASN A 218 23.82 4.10 -6.25
C ASN A 218 22.35 4.44 -5.95
N PHE A 219 21.42 3.51 -6.23
CA PHE A 219 20.01 3.72 -5.92
C PHE A 219 19.79 3.92 -4.42
N ILE A 220 20.41 3.09 -3.59
CA ILE A 220 20.33 3.22 -2.12
C ILE A 220 20.91 4.56 -1.65
N GLU A 221 22.08 4.97 -2.16
CA GLU A 221 22.70 6.24 -1.82
C GLU A 221 21.80 7.42 -2.19
N GLU A 222 21.27 7.45 -3.39
CA GLU A 222 20.31 8.46 -3.88
C GLU A 222 19.04 8.55 -3.01
N CYS A 223 18.50 7.41 -2.56
CA CYS A 223 17.36 7.39 -1.64
C CYS A 223 17.74 7.98 -0.28
N ARG A 224 18.89 7.62 0.27
CA ARG A 224 19.35 8.08 1.58
C ARG A 224 19.70 9.57 1.59
N GLU A 225 20.34 10.09 0.54
CA GLU A 225 20.65 11.52 0.40
C GLU A 225 19.41 12.39 0.36
N ARG A 226 18.28 11.85 -0.15
CA ARG A 226 17.00 12.54 -0.20
C ARG A 226 16.15 12.35 1.04
N SER A 227 16.51 11.40 1.90
CA SER A 227 15.73 11.10 3.10
C SER A 227 15.60 12.34 3.98
N LEU A 228 14.38 12.60 4.46
CA LEU A 228 14.02 13.75 5.28
C LEU A 228 14.72 13.74 6.65
N TYR A 229 15.18 12.58 7.07
CA TYR A 229 15.93 12.37 8.32
C TYR A 229 16.86 11.17 8.17
N GLU A 230 17.84 11.11 9.06
CA GLU A 230 18.80 10.01 9.11
C GLU A 230 18.14 8.72 9.63
N ILE A 231 18.36 7.62 8.91
CA ILE A 231 17.93 6.27 9.27
C ILE A 231 19.19 5.37 9.27
N GLU A 232 19.42 4.69 10.39
CA GLU A 232 20.62 3.86 10.57
C GLU A 232 20.62 2.63 9.67
N LYS A 233 19.45 1.99 9.51
CA LYS A 233 19.30 0.82 8.64
C LYS A 233 19.59 1.17 7.19
N THR A 234 20.28 0.27 6.50
CA THR A 234 20.58 0.37 5.07
C THR A 234 20.43 -0.99 4.40
N ALA A 235 20.36 -1.00 3.09
CA ALA A 235 20.30 -2.22 2.30
C ALA A 235 21.71 -2.59 1.79
N VAL A 236 21.93 -3.89 1.63
CA VAL A 236 23.12 -4.44 0.95
C VAL A 236 22.69 -5.12 -0.35
N TYR A 237 23.58 -5.10 -1.35
CA TYR A 237 23.33 -5.68 -2.67
C TYR A 237 22.72 -7.08 -2.61
N LYS A 238 21.64 -7.28 -3.35
CA LYS A 238 20.77 -8.46 -3.43
C LYS A 238 19.70 -8.60 -2.34
N GLN A 239 19.64 -7.74 -1.34
CA GLN A 239 18.44 -7.67 -0.53
C GLN A 239 17.30 -7.07 -1.35
N ARG A 240 16.13 -7.66 -1.21
CA ARG A 240 14.93 -7.15 -1.88
C ARG A 240 14.46 -5.85 -1.25
N LEU A 241 14.00 -4.93 -2.07
CA LEU A 241 13.46 -3.64 -1.65
C LEU A 241 11.95 -3.60 -1.84
N LEU A 242 11.31 -2.78 -1.02
CA LEU A 242 9.92 -2.40 -1.13
C LEU A 242 9.82 -0.88 -1.14
N THR A 243 9.25 -0.31 -2.19
CA THR A 243 9.04 1.12 -2.33
C THR A 243 7.55 1.43 -2.33
N LEU A 244 7.09 2.22 -1.36
CA LEU A 244 5.72 2.71 -1.28
C LEU A 244 5.66 4.14 -1.78
N SER A 245 4.70 4.46 -2.64
CA SER A 245 4.57 5.80 -3.22
C SER A 245 3.13 6.27 -3.27
N THR A 246 2.92 7.54 -2.85
CA THR A 246 1.63 8.22 -2.94
C THR A 246 1.79 9.67 -3.39
N CYS A 247 0.69 10.33 -3.76
CA CYS A 247 0.69 11.75 -4.07
C CYS A 247 1.07 12.59 -2.83
N GLU A 248 1.86 13.64 -3.05
CA GLU A 248 2.30 14.58 -2.04
C GLU A 248 2.04 16.00 -2.59
N TYR A 249 1.55 16.92 -1.74
CA TYR A 249 0.98 18.20 -2.18
C TYR A 249 1.88 19.40 -1.94
N SER A 250 3.07 19.24 -1.33
CA SER A 250 4.03 20.35 -1.17
C SER A 250 4.65 20.80 -2.49
N HIS A 251 4.66 19.91 -3.49
CA HIS A 251 5.16 20.17 -4.84
C HIS A 251 4.10 19.86 -5.90
N LYS A 252 4.18 20.55 -7.04
CA LYS A 252 3.38 20.17 -8.22
C LYS A 252 3.82 18.78 -8.67
N ASN A 253 2.88 17.83 -8.73
CA ASN A 253 3.16 16.41 -8.99
C ASN A 253 4.12 15.78 -7.95
N GLY A 254 4.05 16.21 -6.68
CA GLY A 254 4.83 15.62 -5.61
C GLY A 254 4.48 14.17 -5.34
N ARG A 255 5.48 13.40 -4.90
CA ARG A 255 5.31 12.03 -4.38
C ARG A 255 5.98 11.93 -3.03
N MET A 256 5.25 11.38 -2.05
CA MET A 256 5.86 10.85 -0.85
C MET A 256 6.27 9.41 -1.13
N VAL A 257 7.52 9.10 -0.80
CA VAL A 257 8.16 7.81 -1.08
C VAL A 257 8.77 7.28 0.20
N VAL A 258 8.47 6.03 0.52
CA VAL A 258 9.08 5.28 1.62
C VAL A 258 9.75 4.06 1.02
N VAL A 259 11.05 3.90 1.23
CA VAL A 259 11.85 2.77 0.74
C VAL A 259 12.25 1.91 1.93
N ALA A 260 12.03 0.62 1.82
CA ALA A 260 12.33 -0.37 2.84
C ALA A 260 13.12 -1.54 2.25
N VAL A 261 13.88 -2.23 3.10
CA VAL A 261 14.68 -3.40 2.75
C VAL A 261 14.12 -4.63 3.47
N GLN A 262 14.06 -5.76 2.76
CA GLN A 262 13.63 -7.03 3.32
C GLN A 262 14.54 -7.45 4.48
N GLU A 263 13.95 -7.84 5.59
CA GLU A 263 14.64 -8.48 6.71
C GLU A 263 14.86 -9.97 6.39
N SER A 264 16.01 -10.47 6.76
CA SER A 264 16.40 -11.89 6.61
C SER A 264 15.87 -12.73 7.76
#